data_f0c332e1a4b5583db1ac5c48fa7826a2
#
_entry.id   f0c332e1a4b5583db1ac5c48fa7826a2
#
_cell.length_a   1.000
_cell.length_b   1.000
_cell.length_c   1.000
_cell.angle_alpha   90.00
_cell.angle_beta   90.00
_cell.angle_gamma   90.00
#
_symmetry.space_group_name_H-M   'P 1'
#
loop_
_entity.id
_entity.type
_entity.pdbx_description
1 polymer ?
#
loop_
_entity_poly.entity_id
_entity_poly.type
_entity_poly.pdbx_seq_one_letter_code
_entity_poly.pdbx_strand_id
1 'polypeptide(L)'
;MGSVNYQTIRLSKGKHRSPEDGACVMELASMLAGEQFSDHPVSVCPVIAALLRSYNDSIDDRRRQDLYGYASKVVGSRAGLTVERARAERLTAWTHERRPPRRTRWLMPGRLRAFAPDPPVHILAARAIQALPAHDDRTHAEVLGLVEELLDLGRRSGPPSVARTARTDRLHALT
;
A
#
# COMPACT_ATOMS: atom_id res chain seq x y z
N MET A 1 -2.24 -1.22 31.62
CA MET A 1 -1.91 -1.36 30.18
C MET A 1 -0.96 -0.22 29.84
N GLY A 2 0.33 -0.51 29.62
CA GLY A 2 1.29 0.53 29.26
C GLY A 2 0.95 1.09 27.89
N SER A 3 0.87 2.40 27.76
CA SER A 3 0.68 3.05 26.45
C SER A 3 1.95 2.79 25.62
N VAL A 4 1.83 2.04 24.54
CA VAL A 4 2.94 1.85 23.60
C VAL A 4 3.23 3.19 22.96
N ASN A 5 4.46 3.69 23.14
CA ASN A 5 4.87 4.93 22.49
C ASN A 5 5.28 4.60 21.04
N TYR A 6 4.39 4.85 20.10
CA TYR A 6 4.60 4.59 18.67
C TYR A 6 5.85 5.28 18.13
N GLN A 7 6.22 6.44 18.67
CA GLN A 7 7.38 7.23 18.22
C GLN A 7 8.74 6.55 18.47
N THR A 8 8.78 5.57 19.36
CA THR A 8 10.00 4.83 19.70
C THR A 8 10.15 3.51 18.93
N ILE A 9 9.12 3.11 18.16
CA ILE A 9 9.17 1.87 17.38
C ILE A 9 10.10 2.07 16.20
N ARG A 10 11.11 1.21 16.11
CA ARG A 10 11.96 1.11 14.93
C ARG A 10 11.44 0.00 14.01
N LEU A 11 11.26 0.33 12.73
CA LEU A 11 10.83 -0.66 11.75
C LEU A 11 11.90 -1.73 11.55
N SER A 12 11.46 -2.99 11.52
CA SER A 12 12.30 -4.16 11.35
C SER A 12 11.75 -5.09 10.27
N LYS A 13 12.57 -6.04 9.86
CA LYS A 13 12.24 -7.00 8.80
C LYS A 13 11.40 -8.14 9.36
N GLY A 14 10.44 -8.60 8.56
CA GLY A 14 9.65 -9.78 8.86
C GLY A 14 8.41 -9.48 9.70
N LYS A 15 7.78 -10.56 10.17
CA LYS A 15 6.60 -10.53 11.02
C LYS A 15 6.99 -10.69 12.48
N HIS A 16 6.38 -9.90 13.36
CA HIS A 16 6.63 -9.91 14.80
C HIS A 16 5.42 -10.46 15.56
N ARG A 17 5.66 -10.95 16.78
CA ARG A 17 4.59 -11.47 17.63
C ARG A 17 3.94 -10.36 18.47
N SER A 18 4.75 -9.37 18.84
CA SER A 18 4.31 -8.25 19.66
C SER A 18 5.10 -6.99 19.30
N PRO A 19 4.61 -5.80 19.65
CA PRO A 19 5.31 -4.53 19.43
C PRO A 19 6.69 -4.45 20.12
N GLU A 20 6.90 -5.20 21.21
CA GLU A 20 8.15 -5.25 21.97
C GLU A 20 9.24 -5.97 21.18
N ASP A 21 8.86 -6.91 20.29
CA ASP A 21 9.79 -7.64 19.41
C ASP A 21 10.21 -6.81 18.19
N GLY A 22 9.55 -5.68 17.96
CA GLY A 22 9.68 -4.83 16.77
C GLY A 22 8.38 -4.73 15.98
N ALA A 23 8.42 -4.03 14.86
CA ALA A 23 7.29 -3.95 13.95
C ALA A 23 7.73 -3.77 12.49
N CYS A 24 7.05 -4.43 11.55
CA CYS A 24 7.12 -4.05 10.15
C CYS A 24 6.19 -2.84 9.89
N VAL A 25 6.29 -2.24 8.72
CA VAL A 25 5.47 -1.07 8.35
C VAL A 25 3.96 -1.34 8.45
N MET A 26 3.49 -2.58 8.20
CA MET A 26 2.07 -2.91 8.28
C MET A 26 1.61 -3.20 9.70
N GLU A 27 2.46 -3.78 10.54
CA GLU A 27 2.18 -3.95 11.97
C GLU A 27 2.09 -2.56 12.65
N LEU A 28 2.96 -1.63 12.29
CA LEU A 28 2.84 -0.24 12.74
C LEU A 28 1.53 0.40 12.23
N ALA A 29 1.13 0.16 10.97
CA ALA A 29 -0.12 0.66 10.44
C ALA A 29 -1.35 0.11 11.20
N SER A 30 -1.36 -1.19 11.58
CA SER A 30 -2.43 -1.75 12.39
C SER A 30 -2.54 -1.09 13.76
N MET A 31 -1.40 -0.81 14.40
CA MET A 31 -1.36 -0.10 15.68
C MET A 31 -1.89 1.34 15.57
N LEU A 32 -1.48 2.06 14.51
CA LEU A 32 -1.94 3.43 14.26
C LEU A 32 -3.43 3.50 13.93
N ALA A 33 -3.98 2.45 13.34
CA ALA A 33 -5.40 2.30 13.08
C ALA A 33 -6.23 1.88 14.32
N GLY A 34 -5.58 1.57 15.43
CA GLY A 34 -6.25 1.02 16.62
C GLY A 34 -6.74 -0.41 16.44
N GLU A 35 -6.17 -1.14 15.47
CA GLU A 35 -6.49 -2.54 15.19
C GLU A 35 -5.61 -3.49 16.01
N GLN A 36 -5.96 -4.78 15.99
CA GLN A 36 -5.10 -5.80 16.56
C GLN A 36 -3.73 -5.79 15.85
N PHE A 37 -2.65 -5.94 16.62
CA PHE A 37 -1.29 -6.00 16.07
C PHE A 37 -1.16 -7.10 15.01
N SER A 38 -0.96 -6.70 13.77
CA SER A 38 -0.96 -7.61 12.62
C SER A 38 -0.27 -6.97 11.42
N ASP A 39 0.42 -7.76 10.63
CA ASP A 39 0.94 -7.38 9.33
C ASP A 39 -0.12 -7.33 8.21
N HIS A 40 -1.39 -7.59 8.56
CA HIS A 40 -2.56 -7.54 7.68
C HIS A 40 -3.65 -6.62 8.24
N PRO A 41 -3.41 -5.30 8.37
CA PRO A 41 -4.41 -4.37 8.88
C PRO A 41 -5.66 -4.35 8.00
N VAL A 42 -6.83 -4.37 8.63
CA VAL A 42 -8.13 -4.41 7.95
C VAL A 42 -8.42 -3.08 7.22
N SER A 43 -7.98 -1.96 7.78
CA SER A 43 -8.15 -0.61 7.22
C SER A 43 -7.28 -0.33 5.99
N VAL A 44 -6.28 -1.16 5.72
CA VAL A 44 -5.35 -0.94 4.60
C VAL A 44 -5.75 -1.79 3.38
N CYS A 45 -5.66 -1.20 2.19
CA CYS A 45 -5.87 -1.92 0.93
C CYS A 45 -4.90 -3.12 0.81
N PRO A 46 -5.39 -4.33 0.50
CA PRO A 46 -4.55 -5.53 0.39
C PRO A 46 -3.39 -5.40 -0.60
N VAL A 47 -3.59 -4.68 -1.71
CA VAL A 47 -2.54 -4.47 -2.73
C VAL A 47 -1.41 -3.61 -2.18
N ILE A 48 -1.75 -2.50 -1.51
CA ILE A 48 -0.78 -1.60 -0.88
C ILE A 48 -0.06 -2.32 0.27
N ALA A 49 -0.81 -3.03 1.11
CA ALA A 49 -0.24 -3.78 2.23
C ALA A 49 0.75 -4.85 1.76
N ALA A 50 0.41 -5.61 0.73
CA ALA A 50 1.30 -6.63 0.18
C ALA A 50 2.59 -6.03 -0.41
N LEU A 51 2.46 -4.91 -1.15
CA LEU A 51 3.61 -4.20 -1.71
C LEU A 51 4.54 -3.71 -0.59
N LEU A 52 4.01 -3.01 0.42
CA LEU A 52 4.79 -2.47 1.51
C LEU A 52 5.45 -3.54 2.39
N ARG A 53 4.77 -4.66 2.67
CA ARG A 53 5.41 -5.80 3.39
C ARG A 53 6.59 -6.36 2.60
N SER A 54 6.35 -6.70 1.32
CA SER A 54 7.41 -7.26 0.48
C SER A 54 8.60 -6.30 0.35
N TYR A 55 8.31 -4.99 0.28
CA TYR A 55 9.35 -3.98 0.19
C TYR A 55 10.10 -3.80 1.52
N ASN A 56 9.37 -3.71 2.65
CA ASN A 56 9.96 -3.66 3.99
C ASN A 56 10.99 -4.75 4.22
N ASP A 57 10.71 -5.98 3.72
CA ASP A 57 11.57 -7.13 3.93
C ASP A 57 12.76 -7.20 2.96
N SER A 58 12.74 -6.43 1.89
CA SER A 58 13.76 -6.46 0.83
C SER A 58 14.84 -5.39 0.97
N ILE A 59 14.58 -4.32 1.72
CA ILE A 59 15.48 -3.15 1.83
C ILE A 59 16.32 -3.15 3.12
N ASP A 60 17.37 -2.34 3.11
CA ASP A 60 18.22 -2.11 4.28
C ASP A 60 17.50 -1.32 5.38
N ASP A 61 18.10 -1.31 6.58
CA ASP A 61 17.51 -0.70 7.77
C ASP A 61 17.32 0.81 7.64
N ARG A 62 18.21 1.52 6.92
CA ARG A 62 18.09 2.96 6.74
C ARG A 62 16.82 3.29 5.94
N ARG A 63 16.69 2.71 4.75
CA ARG A 63 15.52 2.93 3.87
C ARG A 63 14.22 2.42 4.48
N ARG A 64 14.29 1.37 5.31
CA ARG A 64 13.11 0.87 6.02
C ARG A 64 12.52 1.90 6.95
N GLN A 65 13.34 2.73 7.62
CA GLN A 65 12.81 3.78 8.49
C GLN A 65 12.02 4.86 7.70
N ASP A 66 12.34 5.07 6.42
CA ASP A 66 11.57 6.00 5.57
C ASP A 66 10.11 5.54 5.36
N LEU A 67 9.84 4.23 5.52
CA LEU A 67 8.47 3.69 5.46
C LEU A 67 7.62 4.07 6.69
N TYR A 68 8.22 4.58 7.75
CA TYR A 68 7.50 4.96 8.97
C TYR A 68 6.34 5.93 8.68
N GLY A 69 6.59 6.97 7.89
CA GLY A 69 5.57 7.92 7.49
C GLY A 69 4.46 7.31 6.64
N TYR A 70 4.75 6.23 5.92
CA TYR A 70 3.77 5.52 5.10
C TYR A 70 2.82 4.66 5.93
N ALA A 71 3.23 4.18 7.10
CA ALA A 71 2.33 3.45 7.99
C ALA A 71 1.05 4.23 8.30
N SER A 72 1.15 5.54 8.58
CA SER A 72 -0.01 6.39 8.83
C SER A 72 -0.77 6.76 7.55
N LYS A 73 -0.06 7.02 6.45
CA LYS A 73 -0.68 7.42 5.17
C LYS A 73 -1.59 6.36 4.58
N VAL A 74 -1.28 5.09 4.80
CA VAL A 74 -2.03 3.97 4.20
C VAL A 74 -3.22 3.52 5.04
N VAL A 75 -3.32 3.92 6.29
CA VAL A 75 -4.51 3.68 7.14
C VAL A 75 -5.73 4.31 6.46
N GLY A 76 -6.84 3.57 6.41
CA GLY A 76 -8.06 4.00 5.72
C GLY A 76 -8.00 3.88 4.19
N SER A 77 -6.93 3.30 3.62
CA SER A 77 -6.83 3.10 2.16
C SER A 77 -7.68 1.93 1.64
N ARG A 78 -8.32 1.14 2.52
CA ARG A 78 -9.27 0.10 2.11
C ARG A 78 -10.38 0.71 1.25
N ALA A 79 -10.72 0.05 0.15
CA ALA A 79 -11.70 0.55 -0.80
C ALA A 79 -12.52 -0.61 -1.38
N GLY A 80 -13.51 -0.29 -2.20
CA GLY A 80 -14.30 -1.31 -2.91
C GLY A 80 -13.47 -2.05 -3.97
N LEU A 81 -13.98 -3.21 -4.40
CA LEU A 81 -13.30 -4.13 -5.32
C LEU A 81 -12.82 -3.47 -6.63
N THR A 82 -13.55 -2.50 -7.15
CA THR A 82 -13.17 -1.77 -8.37
C THR A 82 -11.84 -1.02 -8.18
N VAL A 83 -11.69 -0.33 -7.06
CA VAL A 83 -10.45 0.40 -6.74
C VAL A 83 -9.31 -0.57 -6.45
N GLU A 84 -9.57 -1.65 -5.73
CA GLU A 84 -8.57 -2.67 -5.43
C GLU A 84 -8.06 -3.32 -6.72
N ARG A 85 -8.95 -3.60 -7.67
CA ARG A 85 -8.59 -4.11 -9.00
C ARG A 85 -7.74 -3.11 -9.77
N ALA A 86 -8.14 -1.85 -9.85
CA ALA A 86 -7.36 -0.81 -10.52
C ALA A 86 -5.94 -0.67 -9.92
N ARG A 87 -5.80 -0.78 -8.61
CA ARG A 87 -4.50 -0.81 -7.93
C ARG A 87 -3.67 -2.04 -8.30
N ALA A 88 -4.29 -3.22 -8.37
CA ALA A 88 -3.61 -4.45 -8.78
C ALA A 88 -3.15 -4.38 -10.24
N GLU A 89 -3.97 -3.84 -11.13
CA GLU A 89 -3.64 -3.60 -12.54
C GLU A 89 -2.47 -2.61 -12.67
N ARG A 90 -2.49 -1.50 -11.92
CA ARG A 90 -1.38 -0.52 -11.91
C ARG A 90 -0.07 -1.14 -11.41
N LEU A 91 -0.12 -1.92 -10.33
CA LEU A 91 1.05 -2.64 -9.81
C LEU A 91 1.61 -3.64 -10.85
N THR A 92 0.71 -4.32 -11.55
CA THR A 92 1.08 -5.27 -12.62
C THR A 92 1.74 -4.54 -13.80
N ALA A 93 1.18 -3.42 -14.25
CA ALA A 93 1.74 -2.59 -15.31
C ALA A 93 3.13 -2.08 -14.94
N TRP A 94 3.28 -1.51 -13.74
CA TRP A 94 4.54 -1.03 -13.20
C TRP A 94 5.63 -2.13 -13.15
N THR A 95 5.23 -3.35 -12.79
CA THR A 95 6.13 -4.52 -12.79
C THR A 95 6.58 -4.90 -14.20
N HIS A 96 5.68 -4.83 -15.18
CA HIS A 96 5.99 -5.15 -16.57
C HIS A 96 6.90 -4.11 -17.21
N GLU A 97 6.75 -2.83 -16.90
CA GLU A 97 7.61 -1.73 -17.36
C GLU A 97 9.08 -1.96 -16.99
N ARG A 98 9.34 -2.65 -15.86
CA ARG A 98 10.68 -2.91 -15.32
C ARG A 98 11.27 -4.27 -15.67
N ARG A 99 10.45 -5.22 -16.11
CA ARG A 99 10.93 -6.51 -16.57
C ARG A 99 11.29 -6.47 -18.05
N PRO A 100 12.54 -6.80 -18.44
CA PRO A 100 12.85 -6.98 -19.85
C PRO A 100 11.93 -8.06 -20.44
N PRO A 101 11.45 -7.91 -21.69
CA PRO A 101 10.60 -8.90 -22.33
C PRO A 101 11.32 -10.23 -22.38
N ARG A 102 10.84 -11.23 -21.67
CA ARG A 102 11.36 -12.60 -21.80
C ARG A 102 11.04 -13.09 -23.23
N ARG A 103 12.06 -13.40 -24.00
CA ARG A 103 11.93 -13.95 -25.37
C ARG A 103 11.07 -15.22 -25.48
N THR A 104 10.86 -15.93 -24.38
CA THR A 104 10.06 -17.17 -24.28
C THR A 104 8.54 -16.97 -24.19
N ARG A 105 8.03 -15.73 -24.21
CA ARG A 105 6.59 -15.46 -24.08
C ARG A 105 5.78 -15.75 -25.36
N TRP A 106 6.44 -16.11 -26.45
CA TRP A 106 5.83 -16.39 -27.75
C TRP A 106 5.12 -17.76 -27.86
N LEU A 107 5.31 -18.65 -26.89
CA LEU A 107 4.86 -20.04 -26.97
C LEU A 107 3.48 -20.32 -26.30
N MET A 108 2.81 -19.34 -25.71
CA MET A 108 1.46 -19.57 -25.19
C MET A 108 0.39 -18.94 -26.10
N PRO A 109 -0.55 -19.74 -26.65
CA PRO A 109 -1.68 -19.23 -27.41
C PRO A 109 -2.49 -18.24 -26.58
N GLY A 110 -2.81 -17.07 -27.16
CA GLY A 110 -3.49 -15.97 -26.46
C GLY A 110 -4.85 -16.33 -25.85
N ARG A 111 -5.49 -17.41 -26.32
CA ARG A 111 -6.77 -17.93 -25.80
C ARG A 111 -6.68 -18.54 -24.40
N LEU A 112 -5.55 -19.17 -24.03
CA LEU A 112 -5.33 -19.73 -22.68
C LEU A 112 -5.05 -18.67 -21.61
N ARG A 113 -4.69 -17.46 -22.03
CA ARG A 113 -4.37 -16.33 -21.14
C ARG A 113 -5.60 -15.63 -20.58
N ALA A 114 -6.73 -15.68 -21.30
CA ALA A 114 -7.98 -15.06 -20.88
C ALA A 114 -8.68 -15.77 -19.70
N PHE A 115 -8.30 -17.01 -19.41
CA PHE A 115 -8.87 -17.83 -18.34
C PHE A 115 -7.94 -18.05 -17.14
N ALA A 116 -6.75 -17.46 -17.15
CA ALA A 116 -5.87 -17.56 -15.98
C ALA A 116 -6.41 -16.65 -14.87
N PRO A 117 -6.68 -17.18 -13.67
CA PRO A 117 -7.10 -16.35 -12.55
C PRO A 117 -6.01 -15.31 -12.23
N ASP A 118 -6.44 -14.12 -11.80
CA ASP A 118 -5.52 -13.10 -11.36
C ASP A 118 -4.65 -13.63 -10.23
N PRO A 119 -3.32 -13.44 -10.30
CA PRO A 119 -2.45 -13.94 -9.26
C PRO A 119 -2.76 -13.27 -7.92
N PRO A 120 -2.67 -14.01 -6.80
CA PRO A 120 -2.85 -13.43 -5.47
C PRO A 120 -1.98 -12.17 -5.26
N VAL A 121 -2.49 -11.20 -4.53
CA VAL A 121 -1.82 -9.89 -4.34
C VAL A 121 -0.41 -9.99 -3.79
N HIS A 122 -0.12 -10.97 -2.93
CA HIS A 122 1.24 -11.20 -2.42
C HIS A 122 2.22 -11.66 -3.51
N ILE A 123 1.73 -12.42 -4.50
CA ILE A 123 2.53 -12.83 -5.67
C ILE A 123 2.80 -11.62 -6.57
N LEU A 124 1.81 -10.74 -6.77
CA LEU A 124 2.00 -9.50 -7.53
C LEU A 124 3.07 -8.62 -6.87
N ALA A 125 2.96 -8.41 -5.55
CA ALA A 125 3.92 -7.64 -4.77
C ALA A 125 5.34 -8.23 -4.83
N ALA A 126 5.49 -9.53 -4.60
CA ALA A 126 6.77 -10.20 -4.69
C ALA A 126 7.41 -10.06 -6.09
N ARG A 127 6.60 -10.17 -7.16
CA ARG A 127 7.07 -9.97 -8.55
C ARG A 127 7.50 -8.53 -8.80
N ALA A 128 6.81 -7.55 -8.21
CA ALA A 128 7.18 -6.14 -8.33
C ALA A 128 8.55 -5.87 -7.69
N ILE A 129 8.79 -6.39 -6.49
CA ILE A 129 10.08 -6.24 -5.81
C ILE A 129 11.19 -6.99 -6.55
N GLN A 130 10.93 -8.20 -7.05
CA GLN A 130 11.91 -8.96 -7.86
C GLN A 130 12.23 -8.31 -9.21
N ALA A 131 11.41 -7.39 -9.70
CA ALA A 131 11.66 -6.64 -10.93
C ALA A 131 12.57 -5.42 -10.72
N LEU A 132 12.86 -5.05 -9.49
CA LEU A 132 13.77 -3.95 -9.17
C LEU A 132 15.21 -4.33 -9.58
N PRO A 133 15.93 -3.45 -10.30
CA PRO A 133 17.30 -3.70 -10.73
C PRO A 133 18.29 -3.65 -9.56
N ALA A 134 18.00 -2.82 -8.56
CA ALA A 134 18.81 -2.62 -7.36
C ALA A 134 17.92 -2.07 -6.22
N HIS A 135 18.45 -2.07 -5.02
CA HIS A 135 17.83 -1.41 -3.85
C HIS A 135 18.62 -0.14 -3.49
N ASP A 136 18.66 0.81 -4.42
CA ASP A 136 19.29 2.12 -4.27
C ASP A 136 18.27 3.22 -3.96
N ASP A 137 18.72 4.46 -3.78
CA ASP A 137 17.84 5.58 -3.42
C ASP A 137 16.89 5.96 -4.56
N ARG A 138 17.26 5.70 -5.81
CA ARG A 138 16.41 5.94 -6.97
C ARG A 138 15.24 4.96 -7.00
N THR A 139 15.53 3.66 -6.89
CA THR A 139 14.48 2.64 -6.85
C THR A 139 13.63 2.76 -5.60
N HIS A 140 14.20 3.23 -4.49
CA HIS A 140 13.46 3.55 -3.28
C HIS A 140 12.42 4.65 -3.54
N ALA A 141 12.83 5.77 -4.14
CA ALA A 141 11.91 6.86 -4.50
C ALA A 141 10.83 6.39 -5.50
N GLU A 142 11.17 5.54 -6.46
CA GLU A 142 10.23 4.98 -7.43
C GLU A 142 9.15 4.09 -6.76
N VAL A 143 9.52 3.27 -5.78
CA VAL A 143 8.55 2.44 -5.04
C VAL A 143 7.66 3.31 -4.16
N LEU A 144 8.22 4.31 -3.48
CA LEU A 144 7.42 5.25 -2.68
C LEU A 144 6.45 6.05 -3.57
N GLY A 145 6.90 6.49 -4.74
CA GLY A 145 6.05 7.13 -5.76
C GLY A 145 4.91 6.23 -6.21
N LEU A 146 5.17 4.94 -6.44
CA LEU A 146 4.11 3.98 -6.76
C LEU A 146 3.08 3.87 -5.62
N VAL A 147 3.51 3.84 -4.36
CA VAL A 147 2.57 3.80 -3.22
C VAL A 147 1.66 5.03 -3.23
N GLU A 148 2.19 6.23 -3.49
CA GLU A 148 1.38 7.45 -3.61
C GLU A 148 0.38 7.36 -4.80
N GLU A 149 0.82 6.86 -5.96
CA GLU A 149 -0.10 6.64 -7.11
C GLU A 149 -1.24 5.67 -6.74
N LEU A 150 -0.94 4.58 -6.04
CA LEU A 150 -1.96 3.63 -5.60
C LEU A 150 -2.94 4.23 -4.59
N LEU A 151 -2.47 5.12 -3.71
CA LEU A 151 -3.33 5.86 -2.79
C LEU A 151 -4.25 6.83 -3.55
N ASP A 152 -3.72 7.54 -4.56
CA ASP A 152 -4.47 8.49 -5.37
C ASP A 152 -5.58 7.83 -6.18
N LEU A 153 -5.39 6.61 -6.66
CA LEU A 153 -6.46 5.85 -7.31
C LEU A 153 -7.69 5.68 -6.40
N GLY A 154 -7.49 5.51 -5.09
CA GLY A 154 -8.58 5.45 -4.14
C GLY A 154 -9.27 6.80 -3.89
N ARG A 155 -8.50 7.87 -3.85
CA ARG A 155 -9.03 9.23 -3.65
C ARG A 155 -9.89 9.72 -4.82
N ARG A 156 -9.49 9.39 -6.05
CA ARG A 156 -10.22 9.79 -7.27
C ARG A 156 -11.52 9.02 -7.47
N SER A 157 -11.62 7.82 -6.92
CA SER A 157 -12.78 6.95 -7.04
C SER A 157 -13.76 7.08 -5.87
N GLY A 158 -13.47 7.90 -4.85
CA GLY A 158 -14.38 8.21 -3.74
C GLY A 158 -15.57 9.05 -4.22
N PRO A 159 -16.72 9.02 -3.52
CA PRO A 159 -17.81 9.93 -3.84
C PRO A 159 -17.30 11.37 -3.77
N PRO A 160 -17.81 12.27 -4.66
CA PRO A 160 -17.40 13.67 -4.61
C PRO A 160 -17.64 14.19 -3.20
N SER A 161 -16.61 14.78 -2.59
CA SER A 161 -16.72 15.43 -1.30
C SER A 161 -17.89 16.42 -1.38
N VAL A 162 -18.97 16.12 -0.67
CA VAL A 162 -20.09 17.08 -0.52
C VAL A 162 -19.49 18.26 0.19
N ALA A 163 -19.19 19.30 -0.57
CA ALA A 163 -18.81 20.58 -0.01
C ALA A 163 -19.88 20.97 1.00
N ARG A 164 -19.51 21.05 2.27
CA ARG A 164 -20.37 21.47 3.36
C ARG A 164 -20.73 22.92 3.09
N THR A 165 -21.83 23.13 2.36
CA THR A 165 -22.42 24.45 2.19
C THR A 165 -22.78 24.92 3.58
N ALA A 166 -22.00 25.84 4.11
CA ALA A 166 -22.36 26.60 5.31
C ALA A 166 -23.68 27.33 5.01
N ARG A 167 -24.76 26.78 5.52
CA ARG A 167 -26.05 27.46 5.53
C ARG A 167 -25.93 28.63 6.52
N THR A 168 -25.67 29.80 5.99
CA THR A 168 -25.75 31.06 6.71
C THR A 168 -27.24 31.37 6.86
N ASP A 169 -27.86 30.90 7.92
CA ASP A 169 -29.19 31.37 8.34
C ASP A 169 -29.05 32.80 8.78
N ARG A 170 -29.40 33.73 7.89
CA ARG A 170 -29.70 35.11 8.26
C ARG A 170 -31.05 35.12 8.99
N LEU A 171 -31.00 35.17 10.29
CA LEU A 171 -32.11 35.63 11.10
C LEU A 171 -32.26 37.14 10.87
N HIS A 172 -33.18 37.52 9.99
CA HIS A 172 -33.72 38.86 10.02
C HIS A 172 -34.80 38.88 11.09
N ALA A 173 -34.47 39.52 12.19
CA ALA A 173 -35.43 40.03 13.11
C ALA A 173 -36.28 41.13 12.41
N LEU A 174 -37.55 40.97 12.41
CA LEU A 174 -38.50 42.04 12.22
C LEU A 174 -39.00 42.48 13.60
N THR A 175 -38.71 43.73 13.90
CA THR A 175 -39.44 44.72 14.71
C THR A 175 -40.20 44.20 15.91
#